data_f2d69cfd15681c01a3597516a3b71a17
#
_entry.id   f2d69cfd15681c01a3597516a3b71a17
#
_cell.length_a   1.000
_cell.length_b   1.000
_cell.length_c   1.000
_cell.angle_alpha   90.00
_cell.angle_beta   90.00
_cell.angle_gamma   90.00
#
_symmetry.space_group_name_H-M   'P 1'
#
loop_
_entity.id
_entity.type
_entity.pdbx_description
1 polymer ?
#
loop_
_entity_poly.entity_id
_entity_poly.type
_entity_poly.pdbx_seq_one_letter_code
_entity_poly.pdbx_strand_id
1 'polypeptide(L)'
;MKKWIGRLLSGSEKEEQAPEDTEEMLDDEDEQDVELRSLNKEVDATYYRWLTAAAGYDASTELQTRILDGVRMLVHDPGSAAELVPRVPELIPKLLRGLMDENFSTTELSRELSADPVLVAEVIRESNSAYYKPLTPIKTLEAAVMMLGLNGVRMLLARVALRPLVKMQVEGFARHALPIVWSQSEKCAFAASMLAPGMSASVFESYLAGLMQNVGLIVAFRMADRHCEGGRMPGSSEFGLRLLNISRQLSAVIAAHWNFPQEVADAIAHAGKPDTPLAEALAHVDRVSKLRLLIDANVIPEDDPFVTEGLDNFQRRCLGKLGDLDA
;
A
#
# COMPACT_ATOMS: atom_id res chain seq x y z
N MET A 1 -11.08 -29.24 10.03
CA MET A 1 -11.73 -28.73 11.23
C MET A 1 -12.72 -29.75 11.84
N LYS A 2 -12.29 -30.98 12.21
CA LYS A 2 -13.14 -31.99 12.91
C LYS A 2 -12.34 -33.08 13.63
N LYS A 3 -11.11 -32.83 14.07
CA LYS A 3 -10.27 -33.82 14.81
C LYS A 3 -9.72 -33.33 16.15
N TRP A 4 -10.14 -32.18 16.65
CA TRP A 4 -9.54 -31.55 17.87
C TRP A 4 -10.41 -31.61 19.13
N ILE A 5 -11.65 -32.12 19.08
CA ILE A 5 -12.60 -32.14 20.21
C ILE A 5 -12.65 -33.49 20.96
N GLY A 6 -11.92 -34.50 20.50
CA GLY A 6 -11.98 -35.88 21.06
C GLY A 6 -11.02 -36.20 22.22
N ARG A 7 -10.10 -35.30 22.60
CA ARG A 7 -8.99 -35.65 23.51
C ARG A 7 -9.05 -35.05 24.93
N LEU A 8 -10.17 -34.50 25.32
CA LEU A 8 -10.30 -33.82 26.62
C LEU A 8 -11.09 -34.60 27.71
N LEU A 9 -11.44 -35.86 27.49
CA LEU A 9 -12.29 -36.66 28.45
C LEU A 9 -11.80 -38.06 28.73
N SER A 10 -10.49 -38.35 28.73
CA SER A 10 -10.02 -39.63 29.32
C SER A 10 -8.70 -39.39 30.03
N GLY A 11 -8.77 -39.24 31.35
CA GLY A 11 -7.59 -39.27 32.19
C GLY A 11 -7.03 -40.69 32.27
N SER A 12 -5.71 -40.83 32.02
CA SER A 12 -4.84 -41.80 32.65
C SER A 12 -3.40 -41.37 32.44
N GLU A 13 -2.71 -41.25 33.56
CA GLU A 13 -1.26 -40.99 33.63
C GLU A 13 -0.45 -41.99 32.83
N LYS A 14 0.31 -41.53 31.87
CA LYS A 14 1.51 -42.14 31.35
C LYS A 14 2.51 -41.04 31.03
N GLU A 15 3.70 -41.12 31.60
CA GLU A 15 4.88 -40.36 31.23
C GLU A 15 5.05 -40.46 29.70
N GLU A 16 4.84 -39.32 29.02
CA GLU A 16 5.04 -39.21 27.59
C GLU A 16 6.36 -38.44 27.38
N GLN A 17 7.33 -39.13 26.84
CA GLN A 17 8.52 -38.52 26.24
C GLN A 17 8.05 -37.44 25.26
N ALA A 18 8.53 -36.21 25.42
CA ALA A 18 8.32 -35.14 24.49
C ALA A 18 8.88 -35.56 23.11
N PRO A 19 8.14 -35.35 22.02
CA PRO A 19 8.69 -35.62 20.70
C PRO A 19 9.79 -34.61 20.38
N GLU A 20 10.93 -35.11 19.96
CA GLU A 20 12.08 -34.33 19.44
C GLU A 20 11.72 -33.46 18.20
N ASP A 21 10.55 -33.70 17.59
CA ASP A 21 10.08 -33.01 16.38
C ASP A 21 9.62 -31.56 16.59
N THR A 22 9.54 -31.05 17.84
CA THR A 22 9.03 -29.68 18.09
C THR A 22 10.13 -28.63 17.97
N GLU A 23 11.39 -28.98 18.19
CA GLU A 23 12.52 -28.03 18.04
C GLU A 23 12.89 -27.84 16.56
N GLU A 24 12.87 -28.89 15.73
CA GLU A 24 13.10 -28.75 14.27
C GLU A 24 12.02 -27.93 13.57
N MET A 25 10.74 -28.03 13.99
CA MET A 25 9.66 -27.23 13.38
C MET A 25 9.71 -25.75 13.76
N LEU A 26 10.25 -25.40 14.92
CA LEU A 26 10.41 -23.99 15.34
C LEU A 26 11.63 -23.34 14.65
N ASP A 27 12.71 -24.10 14.44
CA ASP A 27 13.89 -23.63 13.72
C ASP A 27 13.59 -23.41 12.22
N ASP A 28 12.79 -24.28 11.60
CA ASP A 28 12.38 -24.14 10.19
C ASP A 28 11.46 -22.93 9.94
N GLU A 29 10.54 -22.61 10.85
CA GLU A 29 9.68 -21.41 10.75
C GLU A 29 10.52 -20.12 10.92
N ASP A 30 11.49 -20.09 11.82
CA ASP A 30 12.39 -18.95 12.01
C ASP A 30 13.33 -18.73 10.81
N GLU A 31 13.84 -19.79 10.18
CA GLU A 31 14.69 -19.72 8.99
C GLU A 31 13.91 -19.19 7.77
N GLN A 32 12.69 -19.65 7.53
CA GLN A 32 11.83 -19.17 6.44
C GLN A 32 11.45 -17.69 6.60
N ASP A 33 11.17 -17.25 7.82
CA ASP A 33 10.89 -15.85 8.13
C ASP A 33 12.10 -14.95 7.89
N VAL A 34 13.31 -15.42 8.22
CA VAL A 34 14.56 -14.70 7.97
C VAL A 34 14.83 -14.58 6.47
N GLU A 35 14.65 -15.66 5.71
CA GLU A 35 14.81 -15.67 4.26
C GLU A 35 13.81 -14.74 3.57
N LEU A 36 12.53 -14.79 3.95
CA LEU A 36 11.49 -13.89 3.40
C LEU A 36 11.79 -12.43 3.69
N ARG A 37 12.29 -12.11 4.89
CA ARG A 37 12.71 -10.74 5.24
C ARG A 37 13.93 -10.29 4.44
N SER A 38 14.85 -11.20 4.12
CA SER A 38 16.00 -10.92 3.24
C SER A 38 15.53 -10.60 1.83
N LEU A 39 14.65 -11.45 1.25
CA LEU A 39 14.06 -11.23 -0.07
C LEU A 39 13.30 -9.91 -0.16
N ASN A 40 12.53 -9.56 0.86
CA ASN A 40 11.82 -8.27 0.91
C ASN A 40 12.77 -7.08 0.87
N LYS A 41 13.90 -7.14 1.59
CA LYS A 41 14.93 -6.08 1.55
C LYS A 41 15.57 -5.97 0.18
N GLU A 42 15.81 -7.08 -0.51
CA GLU A 42 16.38 -7.08 -1.84
C GLU A 42 15.42 -6.51 -2.89
N VAL A 43 14.13 -6.83 -2.80
CA VAL A 43 13.08 -6.22 -3.63
C VAL A 43 13.01 -4.72 -3.38
N ASP A 44 13.01 -4.28 -2.13
CA ASP A 44 13.01 -2.86 -1.76
C ASP A 44 14.25 -2.13 -2.30
N ALA A 45 15.43 -2.73 -2.16
CA ALA A 45 16.67 -2.17 -2.67
C ALA A 45 16.67 -2.09 -4.20
N THR A 46 16.16 -3.12 -4.89
CA THR A 46 16.05 -3.15 -6.34
C THR A 46 15.03 -2.12 -6.84
N TYR A 47 13.87 -2.02 -6.18
CA TYR A 47 12.87 -1.00 -6.46
C TYR A 47 13.44 0.42 -6.28
N TYR A 48 14.14 0.69 -5.19
CA TYR A 48 14.73 2.01 -4.94
C TYR A 48 15.79 2.35 -5.98
N ARG A 49 16.70 1.41 -6.31
CA ARG A 49 17.72 1.61 -7.35
C ARG A 49 17.10 1.91 -8.71
N TRP A 50 16.07 1.17 -9.10
CA TRP A 50 15.34 1.43 -10.34
C TRP A 50 14.67 2.80 -10.33
N LEU A 51 13.97 3.14 -9.26
CA LEU A 51 13.26 4.42 -9.12
C LEU A 51 14.23 5.61 -9.20
N THR A 52 15.46 5.45 -8.70
CA THR A 52 16.50 6.50 -8.69
C THR A 52 17.51 6.38 -9.82
N ALA A 53 17.44 5.38 -10.70
CA ALA A 53 18.49 5.02 -11.67
C ALA A 53 18.96 6.19 -12.54
N ALA A 54 18.04 7.06 -13.00
CA ALA A 54 18.35 8.21 -13.82
C ALA A 54 18.88 9.43 -13.03
N ALA A 55 18.65 9.46 -11.72
CA ALA A 55 18.92 10.60 -10.85
C ALA A 55 19.78 10.23 -9.62
N GLY A 56 20.09 8.96 -9.42
CA GLY A 56 20.90 8.48 -8.30
C GLY A 56 22.37 8.91 -8.41
N TYR A 57 22.97 9.27 -7.29
CA TYR A 57 24.39 9.60 -7.22
C TYR A 57 24.99 9.19 -5.87
N ASP A 58 26.32 9.12 -5.81
CA ASP A 58 27.02 8.86 -4.58
C ASP A 58 27.06 10.14 -3.71
N ALA A 59 26.16 10.17 -2.72
CA ALA A 59 25.98 11.30 -1.83
C ALA A 59 26.77 11.10 -0.54
N SER A 60 27.29 12.20 0.04
CA SER A 60 27.99 12.14 1.31
C SER A 60 27.07 11.62 2.44
N THR A 61 27.68 10.98 3.45
CA THR A 61 26.97 10.46 4.62
C THR A 61 26.23 11.57 5.37
N GLU A 62 26.81 12.78 5.43
CA GLU A 62 26.20 13.95 6.07
C GLU A 62 24.92 14.36 5.37
N LEU A 63 24.91 14.36 4.02
CA LEU A 63 23.72 14.69 3.26
C LEU A 63 22.64 13.63 3.44
N GLN A 64 23.00 12.34 3.35
CA GLN A 64 22.08 11.24 3.57
C GLN A 64 21.43 11.31 4.97
N THR A 65 22.25 11.56 6.00
CA THR A 65 21.78 11.72 7.39
C THR A 65 20.86 12.92 7.51
N ARG A 66 21.20 14.06 6.94
CA ARG A 66 20.37 15.28 6.96
C ARG A 66 18.99 15.04 6.34
N ILE A 67 18.91 14.34 5.21
CA ILE A 67 17.64 14.01 4.57
C ILE A 67 16.82 13.09 5.48
N LEU A 68 17.41 12.01 5.99
CA LEU A 68 16.73 11.05 6.86
C LEU A 68 16.22 11.69 8.15
N ASP A 69 17.02 12.57 8.76
CA ASP A 69 16.62 13.28 9.97
C ASP A 69 15.51 14.29 9.68
N GLY A 70 15.55 14.97 8.53
CA GLY A 70 14.45 15.84 8.10
C GLY A 70 13.13 15.07 7.95
N VAL A 71 13.15 13.89 7.36
CA VAL A 71 11.95 13.02 7.26
C VAL A 71 11.50 12.52 8.63
N ARG A 72 12.42 12.14 9.53
CA ARG A 72 12.10 11.75 10.91
C ARG A 72 11.42 12.88 11.69
N MET A 73 11.87 14.11 11.52
CA MET A 73 11.23 15.26 12.15
C MET A 73 9.76 15.40 11.72
N LEU A 74 9.46 15.15 10.43
CA LEU A 74 8.08 15.17 9.93
C LEU A 74 7.21 14.04 10.51
N VAL A 75 7.77 12.90 10.85
CA VAL A 75 7.04 11.84 11.58
C VAL A 75 6.58 12.32 12.96
N HIS A 76 7.35 13.19 13.61
CA HIS A 76 7.01 13.77 14.92
C HIS A 76 6.18 15.06 14.83
N ASP A 77 6.00 15.62 13.62
CA ASP A 77 5.18 16.82 13.36
C ASP A 77 4.19 16.56 12.19
N PRO A 78 3.06 15.90 12.48
CA PRO A 78 2.05 15.56 11.46
C PRO A 78 1.48 16.78 10.73
N GLY A 79 1.40 17.92 11.42
CA GLY A 79 0.90 19.15 10.83
C GLY A 79 1.79 19.64 9.70
N SER A 80 3.09 19.78 9.97
CA SER A 80 4.09 20.15 8.95
C SER A 80 4.21 19.10 7.83
N ALA A 81 4.05 17.82 8.15
CA ALA A 81 4.02 16.76 7.14
C ALA A 81 2.82 16.92 6.19
N ALA A 82 1.64 17.17 6.75
CA ALA A 82 0.41 17.35 5.99
C ALA A 82 0.43 18.61 5.10
N GLU A 83 1.17 19.66 5.47
CA GLU A 83 1.36 20.86 4.63
C GLU A 83 2.18 20.59 3.36
N LEU A 84 2.98 19.53 3.36
CA LEU A 84 3.77 19.12 2.20
C LEU A 84 2.98 18.31 1.17
N VAL A 85 1.75 17.93 1.47
CA VAL A 85 0.81 17.28 0.54
C VAL A 85 -0.37 18.22 0.28
N PRO A 86 -1.04 18.14 -0.89
CA PRO A 86 -2.25 18.92 -1.12
C PRO A 86 -3.26 18.61 -0.02
N ARG A 87 -3.95 19.63 0.45
CA ARG A 87 -5.08 19.42 1.35
C ARG A 87 -6.06 18.49 0.67
N VAL A 88 -6.29 17.36 1.31
CA VAL A 88 -7.44 16.51 0.99
C VAL A 88 -8.67 17.38 1.30
N PRO A 89 -9.57 17.63 0.32
CA PRO A 89 -10.75 18.46 0.57
C PRO A 89 -11.49 17.96 1.83
N GLU A 90 -11.98 18.88 2.68
CA GLU A 90 -12.64 18.52 3.97
C GLU A 90 -13.83 17.58 3.82
N LEU A 91 -14.44 17.57 2.63
CA LEU A 91 -15.49 16.65 2.26
C LEU A 91 -15.02 15.19 2.27
N ILE A 92 -13.76 14.94 1.97
CA ILE A 92 -13.21 13.58 1.77
C ILE A 92 -13.08 12.79 3.07
N PRO A 93 -12.50 13.31 4.16
CA PRO A 93 -12.53 12.62 5.45
C PRO A 93 -13.96 12.34 5.95
N LYS A 94 -14.90 13.24 5.63
CA LYS A 94 -16.31 13.06 5.98
C LYS A 94 -16.95 11.95 5.14
N LEU A 95 -16.73 11.95 3.83
CA LEU A 95 -17.17 10.88 2.94
C LEU A 95 -16.55 9.53 3.31
N LEU A 96 -15.25 9.48 3.55
CA LEU A 96 -14.57 8.24 3.93
C LEU A 96 -15.13 7.67 5.24
N ARG A 97 -15.42 8.51 6.24
CA ARG A 97 -16.09 8.05 7.48
C ARG A 97 -17.50 7.50 7.23
N GLY A 98 -18.30 8.16 6.39
CA GLY A 98 -19.59 7.63 5.98
C GLY A 98 -19.48 6.29 5.24
N LEU A 99 -18.46 6.17 4.37
CA LEU A 99 -18.18 4.94 3.62
C LEU A 99 -17.68 3.78 4.50
N MET A 100 -17.18 4.05 5.70
CA MET A 100 -16.80 3.05 6.71
C MET A 100 -17.99 2.46 7.45
N ASP A 101 -19.12 3.17 7.51
CA ASP A 101 -20.33 2.66 8.13
C ASP A 101 -20.93 1.54 7.26
N GLU A 102 -20.96 0.32 7.79
CA GLU A 102 -21.54 -0.84 7.11
C GLU A 102 -23.04 -0.66 6.80
N ASN A 103 -23.72 0.17 7.59
CA ASN A 103 -25.14 0.49 7.41
C ASN A 103 -25.38 1.62 6.39
N PHE A 104 -24.32 2.26 5.90
CA PHE A 104 -24.42 3.34 4.91
C PHE A 104 -24.96 2.80 3.58
N SER A 105 -26.19 3.17 3.27
CA SER A 105 -26.91 2.62 2.12
C SER A 105 -26.44 3.22 0.80
N THR A 106 -26.62 2.48 -0.30
CA THR A 106 -26.40 2.95 -1.68
C THR A 106 -27.19 4.23 -1.97
N THR A 107 -28.37 4.39 -1.38
CA THR A 107 -29.23 5.56 -1.56
C THR A 107 -28.65 6.78 -0.86
N GLU A 108 -28.11 6.63 0.34
CA GLU A 108 -27.45 7.71 1.08
C GLU A 108 -26.18 8.14 0.37
N LEU A 109 -25.38 7.17 -0.08
CA LEU A 109 -24.19 7.42 -0.89
C LEU A 109 -24.50 8.24 -2.15
N SER A 110 -25.50 7.79 -2.92
CA SER A 110 -25.92 8.50 -4.14
C SER A 110 -26.41 9.92 -3.84
N ARG A 111 -27.14 10.11 -2.72
CA ARG A 111 -27.62 11.42 -2.31
C ARG A 111 -26.47 12.37 -1.94
N GLU A 112 -25.52 11.90 -1.13
CA GLU A 112 -24.36 12.73 -0.74
C GLU A 112 -23.48 13.05 -1.93
N LEU A 113 -23.22 12.09 -2.82
CA LEU A 113 -22.46 12.32 -4.04
C LEU A 113 -23.15 13.30 -4.99
N SER A 114 -24.49 13.21 -5.14
CA SER A 114 -25.27 14.09 -6.02
C SER A 114 -25.24 15.55 -5.57
N ALA A 115 -24.85 15.83 -4.33
CA ALA A 115 -24.67 17.19 -3.82
C ALA A 115 -23.44 17.89 -4.43
N ASP A 116 -22.49 17.15 -5.01
CA ASP A 116 -21.29 17.68 -5.66
C ASP A 116 -21.20 17.22 -7.12
N PRO A 117 -21.62 18.07 -8.09
CA PRO A 117 -21.60 17.74 -9.52
C PRO A 117 -20.19 17.42 -10.06
N VAL A 118 -19.14 18.01 -9.46
CA VAL A 118 -17.76 17.75 -9.87
C VAL A 118 -17.38 16.34 -9.47
N LEU A 119 -17.74 15.93 -8.25
CA LEU A 119 -17.48 14.58 -7.75
C LEU A 119 -18.27 13.55 -8.55
N VAL A 120 -19.53 13.83 -8.90
CA VAL A 120 -20.34 12.96 -9.79
C VAL A 120 -19.65 12.76 -11.15
N ALA A 121 -19.19 13.86 -11.77
CA ALA A 121 -18.50 13.80 -13.06
C ALA A 121 -17.19 12.98 -12.97
N GLU A 122 -16.42 13.15 -11.87
CA GLU A 122 -15.20 12.38 -11.64
C GLU A 122 -15.51 10.88 -11.43
N VAL A 123 -16.55 10.54 -10.66
CA VAL A 123 -16.99 9.13 -10.47
C VAL A 123 -17.39 8.50 -11.81
N ILE A 124 -18.18 9.20 -12.63
CA ILE A 124 -18.60 8.69 -13.95
C ILE A 124 -17.39 8.54 -14.86
N ARG A 125 -16.49 9.52 -14.91
CA ARG A 125 -15.28 9.45 -15.71
C ARG A 125 -14.40 8.28 -15.30
N GLU A 126 -14.19 8.12 -14.00
CA GLU A 126 -13.34 7.07 -13.45
C GLU A 126 -13.94 5.67 -13.66
N SER A 127 -15.28 5.54 -13.55
CA SER A 127 -15.99 4.29 -13.86
C SER A 127 -15.81 3.86 -15.32
N ASN A 128 -15.52 4.79 -16.22
CA ASN A 128 -15.24 4.52 -17.63
C ASN A 128 -13.74 4.38 -17.94
N SER A 129 -12.87 4.44 -16.94
CA SER A 129 -11.43 4.30 -17.14
C SER A 129 -11.04 2.87 -17.58
N ALA A 130 -9.83 2.72 -18.13
CA ALA A 130 -9.25 1.43 -18.46
C ALA A 130 -9.15 0.48 -17.24
N TYR A 131 -9.10 1.03 -16.04
CA TYR A 131 -9.10 0.27 -14.79
C TYR A 131 -10.38 -0.58 -14.61
N TYR A 132 -11.58 -0.02 -14.90
CA TYR A 132 -12.85 -0.73 -14.72
C TYR A 132 -13.35 -1.41 -16.00
N LYS A 133 -12.91 -0.99 -17.18
CA LYS A 133 -13.22 -1.56 -18.50
C LYS A 133 -14.71 -1.93 -18.68
N PRO A 134 -15.66 -1.00 -18.47
CA PRO A 134 -17.07 -1.33 -18.60
C PRO A 134 -17.43 -1.72 -20.04
N LEU A 135 -18.26 -2.75 -20.20
CA LEU A 135 -18.73 -3.20 -21.54
C LEU A 135 -19.53 -2.12 -22.28
N THR A 136 -20.23 -1.28 -21.52
CA THR A 136 -21.00 -0.13 -22.04
C THR A 136 -20.65 1.12 -21.24
N PRO A 137 -20.52 2.28 -21.88
CA PRO A 137 -20.19 3.52 -21.18
C PRO A 137 -21.18 3.85 -20.07
N ILE A 138 -20.66 4.09 -18.89
CA ILE A 138 -21.40 4.54 -17.72
C ILE A 138 -21.71 6.03 -17.87
N LYS A 139 -23.00 6.41 -17.73
CA LYS A 139 -23.45 7.79 -17.93
C LYS A 139 -24.08 8.41 -16.69
N THR A 140 -24.42 7.61 -15.69
CA THR A 140 -25.07 8.06 -14.47
C THR A 140 -24.42 7.45 -13.24
N LEU A 141 -24.60 8.10 -12.08
CA LEU A 141 -24.11 7.62 -10.81
C LEU A 141 -24.75 6.27 -10.43
N GLU A 142 -26.05 6.11 -10.69
CA GLU A 142 -26.79 4.88 -10.44
C GLU A 142 -26.21 3.71 -11.26
N ALA A 143 -25.88 3.95 -12.54
CA ALA A 143 -25.25 2.93 -13.37
C ALA A 143 -23.85 2.56 -12.86
N ALA A 144 -23.09 3.53 -12.36
CA ALA A 144 -21.80 3.25 -11.70
C ALA A 144 -21.97 2.37 -10.45
N VAL A 145 -22.94 2.71 -9.60
CA VAL A 145 -23.27 1.95 -8.40
C VAL A 145 -23.77 0.53 -8.73
N MET A 146 -24.59 0.38 -9.75
CA MET A 146 -25.07 -0.94 -10.20
C MET A 146 -23.93 -1.82 -10.73
N MET A 147 -23.00 -1.24 -11.47
CA MET A 147 -21.87 -1.98 -12.04
C MET A 147 -20.82 -2.37 -10.98
N LEU A 148 -20.45 -1.41 -10.13
CA LEU A 148 -19.35 -1.56 -9.19
C LEU A 148 -19.77 -2.18 -7.85
N GLY A 149 -21.04 -2.12 -7.53
CA GLY A 149 -21.55 -2.41 -6.18
C GLY A 149 -21.09 -1.35 -5.17
N LEU A 150 -21.56 -1.46 -3.93
CA LEU A 150 -21.27 -0.48 -2.88
C LEU A 150 -19.76 -0.40 -2.58
N ASN A 151 -19.10 -1.55 -2.43
CA ASN A 151 -17.66 -1.57 -2.15
C ASN A 151 -16.83 -1.01 -3.32
N GLY A 152 -17.19 -1.33 -4.56
CA GLY A 152 -16.50 -0.77 -5.73
C GLY A 152 -16.61 0.75 -5.80
N VAL A 153 -17.79 1.31 -5.51
CA VAL A 153 -17.97 2.78 -5.44
C VAL A 153 -17.19 3.39 -4.28
N ARG A 154 -17.16 2.73 -3.10
CA ARG A 154 -16.33 3.16 -1.97
C ARG A 154 -14.84 3.27 -2.35
N MET A 155 -14.30 2.22 -2.99
CA MET A 155 -12.91 2.20 -3.46
C MET A 155 -12.65 3.29 -4.52
N LEU A 156 -13.57 3.44 -5.47
CA LEU A 156 -13.48 4.48 -6.50
C LEU A 156 -13.46 5.88 -5.87
N LEU A 157 -14.32 6.13 -4.90
CA LEU A 157 -14.35 7.41 -4.19
C LEU A 157 -13.05 7.69 -3.44
N ALA A 158 -12.49 6.69 -2.74
CA ALA A 158 -11.20 6.83 -2.08
C ALA A 158 -10.09 7.19 -3.08
N ARG A 159 -10.08 6.54 -4.26
CA ARG A 159 -9.13 6.83 -5.33
C ARG A 159 -9.30 8.25 -5.88
N VAL A 160 -10.53 8.66 -6.18
CA VAL A 160 -10.83 10.02 -6.66
C VAL A 160 -10.43 11.07 -5.63
N ALA A 161 -10.71 10.79 -4.36
CA ALA A 161 -10.40 11.63 -3.23
C ALA A 161 -8.90 11.94 -3.06
N LEU A 162 -8.05 10.93 -3.31
CA LEU A 162 -6.60 11.04 -3.18
C LEU A 162 -5.91 11.45 -4.49
N ARG A 163 -6.65 11.56 -5.59
CA ARG A 163 -6.14 11.98 -6.89
C ARG A 163 -5.42 13.34 -6.92
N PRO A 164 -5.80 14.36 -6.11
CA PRO A 164 -5.03 15.60 -6.01
C PRO A 164 -3.56 15.40 -5.64
N LEU A 165 -3.21 14.29 -4.95
CA LEU A 165 -1.83 13.94 -4.64
C LEU A 165 -0.98 13.73 -5.90
N VAL A 166 -1.59 13.16 -6.96
CA VAL A 166 -0.91 12.91 -8.25
C VAL A 166 -0.78 14.18 -9.09
N LYS A 167 -1.76 15.09 -8.93
CA LYS A 167 -1.80 16.35 -9.69
C LYS A 167 -0.97 17.47 -9.06
N MET A 168 -0.22 17.16 -8.00
CA MET A 168 0.66 18.13 -7.37
C MET A 168 1.66 18.70 -8.36
N GLN A 169 1.83 20.02 -8.31
CA GLN A 169 2.98 20.65 -8.93
C GLN A 169 4.20 20.42 -8.02
N VAL A 170 5.09 19.57 -8.48
CA VAL A 170 6.35 19.23 -7.83
C VAL A 170 7.48 19.42 -8.82
N GLU A 171 8.65 19.74 -8.31
CA GLU A 171 9.88 19.91 -9.07
C GLU A 171 10.88 18.81 -8.66
N GLY A 172 12.05 18.84 -9.24
CA GLY A 172 13.13 17.96 -8.88
C GLY A 172 12.82 16.47 -9.12
N PHE A 173 13.36 15.62 -8.27
CA PHE A 173 13.18 14.18 -8.34
C PHE A 173 11.73 13.75 -8.07
N ALA A 174 11.06 14.42 -7.14
CA ALA A 174 9.67 14.12 -6.80
C ALA A 174 8.74 14.16 -8.04
N ARG A 175 9.01 15.04 -9.01
CA ARG A 175 8.24 15.11 -10.27
C ARG A 175 8.31 13.81 -11.08
N HIS A 176 9.45 13.16 -11.10
CA HIS A 176 9.64 11.88 -11.82
C HIS A 176 9.09 10.71 -11.01
N ALA A 177 9.31 10.70 -9.70
CA ALA A 177 8.93 9.61 -8.81
C ALA A 177 7.41 9.55 -8.57
N LEU A 178 6.72 10.70 -8.52
CA LEU A 178 5.31 10.80 -8.15
C LEU A 178 4.38 9.87 -8.95
N PRO A 179 4.42 9.82 -10.29
CA PRO A 179 3.56 8.91 -11.06
C PRO A 179 3.84 7.43 -10.75
N ILE A 180 5.11 7.07 -10.54
CA ILE A 180 5.53 5.70 -10.24
C ILE A 180 5.03 5.28 -8.86
N VAL A 181 5.25 6.13 -7.85
CA VAL A 181 4.79 5.89 -6.46
C VAL A 181 3.28 5.81 -6.39
N TRP A 182 2.58 6.62 -7.19
CA TRP A 182 1.13 6.55 -7.27
C TRP A 182 0.67 5.24 -7.93
N SER A 183 1.26 4.83 -9.04
CA SER A 183 0.98 3.54 -9.68
C SER A 183 1.22 2.37 -8.71
N GLN A 184 2.29 2.42 -7.91
CA GLN A 184 2.50 1.46 -6.84
C GLN A 184 1.34 1.46 -5.83
N SER A 185 0.89 2.64 -5.37
CA SER A 185 -0.20 2.76 -4.41
C SER A 185 -1.52 2.18 -4.96
N GLU A 186 -1.82 2.43 -6.24
CA GLU A 186 -3.01 1.85 -6.90
C GLU A 186 -2.92 0.33 -7.01
N LYS A 187 -1.76 -0.20 -7.39
CA LYS A 187 -1.50 -1.64 -7.43
C LYS A 187 -1.59 -2.27 -6.04
N CYS A 188 -1.02 -1.63 -5.02
CA CYS A 188 -1.15 -2.05 -3.63
C CYS A 188 -2.61 -2.08 -3.16
N ALA A 189 -3.36 -1.02 -3.42
CA ALA A 189 -4.76 -0.92 -3.03
C ALA A 189 -5.61 -2.04 -3.65
N PHE A 190 -5.44 -2.26 -4.96
CA PHE A 190 -6.16 -3.32 -5.67
C PHE A 190 -5.77 -4.70 -5.16
N ALA A 191 -4.47 -4.99 -5.04
CA ALA A 191 -3.98 -6.25 -4.51
C ALA A 191 -4.46 -6.50 -3.06
N ALA A 192 -4.44 -5.48 -2.20
CA ALA A 192 -4.92 -5.56 -0.83
C ALA A 192 -6.41 -5.94 -0.77
N SER A 193 -7.25 -5.35 -1.62
CA SER A 193 -8.65 -5.70 -1.70
C SER A 193 -8.91 -7.15 -2.14
N MET A 194 -7.99 -7.72 -2.94
CA MET A 194 -8.08 -9.13 -3.37
C MET A 194 -7.60 -10.10 -2.30
N LEU A 195 -6.55 -9.74 -1.54
CA LEU A 195 -5.95 -10.58 -0.49
C LEU A 195 -6.79 -10.58 0.80
N ALA A 196 -7.41 -9.45 1.13
CA ALA A 196 -8.12 -9.22 2.38
C ALA A 196 -9.10 -10.34 2.79
N PRO A 197 -9.98 -10.89 1.91
CA PRO A 197 -10.91 -11.95 2.30
C PRO A 197 -10.21 -13.24 2.78
N GLY A 198 -9.08 -13.57 2.17
CA GLY A 198 -8.28 -14.75 2.54
C GLY A 198 -7.55 -14.59 3.88
N MET A 199 -7.33 -13.34 4.30
CA MET A 199 -6.61 -12.98 5.52
C MET A 199 -7.54 -12.49 6.64
N SER A 200 -8.86 -12.63 6.48
CA SER A 200 -9.86 -12.14 7.44
C SER A 200 -9.75 -10.64 7.75
N ALA A 201 -9.29 -9.86 6.78
CA ALA A 201 -9.20 -8.41 6.85
C ALA A 201 -10.36 -7.73 6.12
N SER A 202 -10.69 -6.50 6.51
CA SER A 202 -11.70 -5.68 5.82
C SER A 202 -11.21 -5.30 4.41
N VAL A 203 -12.02 -5.59 3.39
CA VAL A 203 -11.69 -5.30 1.98
C VAL A 203 -11.47 -3.81 1.75
N PHE A 204 -12.32 -2.96 2.32
CA PHE A 204 -12.22 -1.53 2.13
C PHE A 204 -11.07 -0.89 2.90
N GLU A 205 -10.83 -1.31 4.15
CA GLU A 205 -9.69 -0.84 4.95
C GLU A 205 -8.36 -1.27 4.32
N SER A 206 -8.30 -2.51 3.82
CA SER A 206 -7.12 -3.00 3.09
C SER A 206 -6.84 -2.17 1.84
N TYR A 207 -7.89 -1.84 1.08
CA TYR A 207 -7.77 -0.96 -0.07
C TYR A 207 -7.26 0.44 0.32
N LEU A 208 -7.81 1.04 1.38
CA LEU A 208 -7.38 2.34 1.89
C LEU A 208 -5.93 2.32 2.36
N ALA A 209 -5.54 1.29 3.12
CA ALA A 209 -4.17 1.13 3.60
C ALA A 209 -3.19 1.02 2.42
N GLY A 210 -3.51 0.20 1.40
CA GLY A 210 -2.72 0.08 0.18
C GLY A 210 -2.57 1.40 -0.58
N LEU A 211 -3.65 2.20 -0.66
CA LEU A 211 -3.63 3.48 -1.35
C LEU A 211 -2.82 4.55 -0.60
N MET A 212 -2.84 4.50 0.73
CA MET A 212 -2.20 5.50 1.60
C MET A 212 -0.74 5.19 1.94
N GLN A 213 -0.30 3.93 1.88
CA GLN A 213 1.00 3.51 2.44
C GLN A 213 2.23 4.23 1.86
N ASN A 214 2.12 4.78 0.65
CA ASN A 214 3.24 5.44 -0.03
C ASN A 214 3.15 6.97 -0.03
N VAL A 215 2.14 7.58 0.60
CA VAL A 215 1.99 9.04 0.66
C VAL A 215 3.20 9.70 1.34
N GLY A 216 3.71 9.09 2.41
CA GLY A 216 4.92 9.55 3.09
C GLY A 216 6.17 9.51 2.21
N LEU A 217 6.26 8.59 1.25
CA LEU A 217 7.38 8.54 0.31
C LEU A 217 7.38 9.76 -0.64
N ILE A 218 6.20 10.21 -1.07
CA ILE A 218 6.06 11.44 -1.85
C ILE A 218 6.56 12.65 -1.04
N VAL A 219 6.17 12.72 0.24
CA VAL A 219 6.63 13.77 1.15
C VAL A 219 8.14 13.71 1.36
N ALA A 220 8.67 12.50 1.56
CA ALA A 220 10.11 12.28 1.75
C ALA A 220 10.93 12.73 0.52
N PHE A 221 10.45 12.45 -0.70
CA PHE A 221 11.10 12.94 -1.92
C PHE A 221 11.06 14.47 -2.04
N ARG A 222 9.93 15.09 -1.70
CA ARG A 222 9.86 16.57 -1.67
C ARG A 222 10.78 17.19 -0.61
N MET A 223 10.92 16.51 0.52
CA MET A 223 11.87 16.95 1.55
C MET A 223 13.32 16.80 1.07
N ALA A 224 13.63 15.68 0.42
CA ALA A 224 14.95 15.42 -0.15
C ALA A 224 15.31 16.45 -1.24
N ASP A 225 14.38 16.83 -2.11
CA ASP A 225 14.59 17.84 -3.17
C ASP A 225 15.03 19.22 -2.60
N ARG A 226 14.69 19.53 -1.34
CA ARG A 226 15.17 20.76 -0.68
C ARG A 226 16.67 20.75 -0.36
N HIS A 227 17.26 19.57 -0.31
CA HIS A 227 18.65 19.33 0.05
C HIS A 227 19.49 18.86 -1.13
N CYS A 228 18.85 18.38 -2.21
CA CYS A 228 19.47 17.83 -3.40
C CYS A 228 19.30 18.80 -4.57
N GLU A 229 20.39 19.04 -5.32
CA GLU A 229 20.33 19.90 -6.50
C GLU A 229 19.98 19.11 -7.77
N GLY A 230 19.26 19.73 -8.69
CA GLY A 230 19.04 19.21 -10.04
C GLY A 230 18.21 17.94 -10.13
N GLY A 231 17.32 17.68 -9.16
CA GLY A 231 16.46 16.50 -9.16
C GLY A 231 17.24 15.18 -8.97
N ARG A 232 18.37 15.23 -8.27
CA ARG A 232 19.22 14.06 -7.96
C ARG A 232 18.89 13.50 -6.59
N MET A 233 19.05 12.18 -6.41
CA MET A 233 18.81 11.48 -5.16
C MET A 233 20.00 10.63 -4.74
N PRO A 234 20.29 10.46 -3.41
CA PRO A 234 21.27 9.49 -2.97
C PRO A 234 20.94 8.10 -3.49
N GLY A 235 21.87 7.46 -4.24
CA GLY A 235 21.62 6.20 -4.95
C GLY A 235 21.94 4.95 -4.13
N SER A 236 22.44 5.07 -2.88
CA SER A 236 22.80 3.90 -2.09
C SER A 236 21.59 3.10 -1.65
N SER A 237 21.66 1.75 -1.76
CA SER A 237 20.61 0.85 -1.31
C SER A 237 20.30 0.98 0.18
N GLU A 238 21.32 1.21 1.00
CA GLU A 238 21.15 1.38 2.44
C GLU A 238 20.33 2.65 2.77
N PHE A 239 20.65 3.76 2.13
CA PHE A 239 19.86 4.98 2.24
C PHE A 239 18.43 4.75 1.78
N GLY A 240 18.24 4.08 0.64
CA GLY A 240 16.92 3.76 0.08
C GLY A 240 16.06 2.95 1.05
N LEU A 241 16.61 1.87 1.62
CA LEU A 241 15.91 1.04 2.60
C LEU A 241 15.49 1.83 3.85
N ARG A 242 16.39 2.69 4.36
CA ARG A 242 16.07 3.57 5.50
C ARG A 242 14.99 4.59 5.14
N LEU A 243 15.07 5.19 3.95
CA LEU A 243 14.09 6.16 3.47
C LEU A 243 12.71 5.52 3.29
N LEU A 244 12.61 4.34 2.66
CA LEU A 244 11.36 3.58 2.50
C LEU A 244 10.73 3.26 3.85
N ASN A 245 11.52 2.81 4.83
CA ASN A 245 11.01 2.49 6.16
C ASN A 245 10.46 3.72 6.91
N ILE A 246 11.22 4.84 6.93
CA ILE A 246 10.76 6.08 7.57
C ILE A 246 9.55 6.66 6.84
N SER A 247 9.51 6.57 5.52
CA SER A 247 8.39 7.03 4.70
C SER A 247 7.09 6.28 5.01
N ARG A 248 7.17 4.99 5.35
CA ARG A 248 6.01 4.21 5.80
C ARG A 248 5.46 4.74 7.13
N GLN A 249 6.33 5.02 8.10
CA GLN A 249 5.93 5.65 9.35
C GLN A 249 5.28 7.02 9.11
N LEU A 250 5.84 7.81 8.19
CA LEU A 250 5.29 9.10 7.80
C LEU A 250 3.91 8.96 7.15
N SER A 251 3.68 7.93 6.31
CA SER A 251 2.37 7.63 5.74
C SER A 251 1.32 7.34 6.80
N ALA A 252 1.67 6.55 7.82
CA ALA A 252 0.78 6.24 8.94
C ALA A 252 0.39 7.50 9.73
N VAL A 253 1.36 8.35 10.03
CA VAL A 253 1.15 9.62 10.74
C VAL A 253 0.25 10.56 9.92
N ILE A 254 0.45 10.67 8.62
CA ILE A 254 -0.40 11.47 7.73
C ILE A 254 -1.82 10.87 7.67
N ALA A 255 -1.97 9.55 7.58
CA ALA A 255 -3.28 8.90 7.57
C ALA A 255 -4.06 9.20 8.87
N ALA A 256 -3.41 9.07 10.03
CA ALA A 256 -4.00 9.43 11.31
C ALA A 256 -4.38 10.90 11.39
N HIS A 257 -3.52 11.82 10.93
CA HIS A 257 -3.78 13.26 10.90
C HIS A 257 -4.97 13.62 10.00
N TRP A 258 -5.18 12.88 8.91
CA TRP A 258 -6.35 13.04 8.04
C TRP A 258 -7.60 12.31 8.54
N ASN A 259 -7.58 11.78 9.76
CA ASN A 259 -8.69 11.05 10.38
C ASN A 259 -9.12 9.80 9.60
N PHE A 260 -8.16 9.10 8.99
CA PHE A 260 -8.41 7.74 8.52
C PHE A 260 -8.63 6.81 9.72
N PRO A 261 -9.27 5.64 9.54
CA PRO A 261 -9.41 4.66 10.61
C PRO A 261 -8.08 4.35 11.27
N GLN A 262 -8.10 4.17 12.59
CA GLN A 262 -6.88 3.89 13.34
C GLN A 262 -6.25 2.57 12.87
N GLU A 263 -7.06 1.57 12.55
CA GLU A 263 -6.63 0.27 12.04
C GLU A 263 -5.86 0.40 10.72
N VAL A 264 -6.25 1.34 9.85
CA VAL A 264 -5.53 1.64 8.60
C VAL A 264 -4.18 2.28 8.89
N ALA A 265 -4.13 3.26 9.79
CA ALA A 265 -2.88 3.93 10.16
C ALA A 265 -1.91 2.95 10.84
N ASP A 266 -2.41 2.12 11.77
CA ASP A 266 -1.63 1.11 12.48
C ASP A 266 -1.10 0.04 11.52
N ALA A 267 -1.91 -0.45 10.60
CA ALA A 267 -1.47 -1.41 9.60
C ALA A 267 -0.34 -0.86 8.71
N ILE A 268 -0.42 0.41 8.32
CA ILE A 268 0.65 1.07 7.56
C ILE A 268 1.93 1.14 8.41
N ALA A 269 1.82 1.53 9.68
CA ALA A 269 2.97 1.62 10.58
C ALA A 269 3.66 0.27 10.78
N HIS A 270 2.88 -0.81 10.93
CA HIS A 270 3.35 -2.14 11.29
C HIS A 270 3.60 -3.08 10.09
N ALA A 271 3.36 -2.65 8.84
CA ALA A 271 3.59 -3.50 7.67
C ALA A 271 5.03 -4.02 7.52
N GLY A 272 6.02 -3.37 8.16
CA GLY A 272 7.40 -3.86 8.22
C GLY A 272 7.64 -5.00 9.22
N LYS A 273 6.74 -5.16 10.20
CA LYS A 273 6.67 -6.22 11.22
C LYS A 273 5.20 -6.44 11.53
N PRO A 274 4.48 -7.17 10.68
CA PRO A 274 3.04 -7.28 10.80
C PRO A 274 2.63 -8.03 12.09
N ASP A 275 1.65 -7.46 12.79
CA ASP A 275 1.06 -7.99 14.01
C ASP A 275 -0.47 -8.13 13.90
N THR A 276 -1.03 -7.72 12.78
CA THR A 276 -2.45 -7.81 12.46
C THR A 276 -2.67 -8.35 11.06
N PRO A 277 -3.82 -9.00 10.77
CA PRO A 277 -4.15 -9.47 9.42
C PRO A 277 -4.08 -8.36 8.36
N LEU A 278 -4.45 -7.14 8.71
CA LEU A 278 -4.40 -6.00 7.79
C LEU A 278 -2.95 -5.56 7.50
N ALA A 279 -2.08 -5.53 8.52
CA ALA A 279 -0.66 -5.21 8.36
C ALA A 279 0.06 -6.29 7.53
N GLU A 280 -0.28 -7.57 7.74
CA GLU A 280 0.26 -8.70 6.99
C GLU A 280 -0.17 -8.63 5.52
N ALA A 281 -1.46 -8.40 5.24
CA ALA A 281 -1.95 -8.18 3.89
C ALA A 281 -1.18 -7.04 3.21
N LEU A 282 -0.96 -5.93 3.92
CA LEU A 282 -0.27 -4.76 3.39
C LEU A 282 1.21 -5.06 3.08
N ALA A 283 1.90 -5.84 3.93
CA ALA A 283 3.28 -6.26 3.67
C ALA A 283 3.41 -7.10 2.39
N HIS A 284 2.48 -8.04 2.19
CA HIS A 284 2.45 -8.87 0.98
C HIS A 284 2.20 -8.06 -0.30
N VAL A 285 1.24 -7.13 -0.27
CA VAL A 285 0.90 -6.37 -1.48
C VAL A 285 1.91 -5.28 -1.81
N ASP A 286 2.62 -4.75 -0.82
CA ASP A 286 3.75 -3.84 -1.05
C ASP A 286 4.81 -4.52 -1.91
N ARG A 287 5.17 -5.76 -1.57
CA ARG A 287 6.09 -6.57 -2.36
C ARG A 287 5.56 -6.88 -3.75
N VAL A 288 4.33 -7.41 -3.86
CA VAL A 288 3.72 -7.79 -5.14
C VAL A 288 3.62 -6.60 -6.09
N SER A 289 3.26 -5.42 -5.58
CA SER A 289 3.16 -4.20 -6.40
C SER A 289 4.53 -3.71 -6.91
N LYS A 290 5.57 -3.78 -6.07
CA LYS A 290 6.95 -3.45 -6.48
C LYS A 290 7.45 -4.40 -7.56
N LEU A 291 7.24 -5.72 -7.37
CA LEU A 291 7.61 -6.72 -8.38
C LEU A 291 6.89 -6.47 -9.70
N ARG A 292 5.59 -6.15 -9.67
CA ARG A 292 4.86 -5.82 -10.91
C ARG A 292 5.47 -4.62 -11.63
N LEU A 293 5.80 -3.55 -10.92
CA LEU A 293 6.44 -2.38 -11.51
C LEU A 293 7.82 -2.69 -12.09
N LEU A 294 8.61 -3.52 -11.41
CA LEU A 294 9.93 -3.94 -11.90
C LEU A 294 9.83 -4.81 -13.17
N ILE A 295 8.84 -5.69 -13.24
CA ILE A 295 8.56 -6.52 -14.41
C ILE A 295 8.08 -5.62 -15.57
N ASP A 296 7.13 -4.73 -15.35
CA ASP A 296 6.60 -3.81 -16.37
C ASP A 296 7.70 -2.91 -16.95
N ALA A 297 8.67 -2.55 -16.12
CA ALA A 297 9.85 -1.78 -16.53
C ALA A 297 10.99 -2.62 -17.13
N ASN A 298 10.81 -3.94 -17.28
CA ASN A 298 11.84 -4.89 -17.73
C ASN A 298 13.14 -4.84 -16.89
N VAL A 299 13.05 -4.54 -15.60
CA VAL A 299 14.16 -4.57 -14.64
C VAL A 299 14.44 -6.00 -14.18
N ILE A 300 13.38 -6.77 -13.99
CA ILE A 300 13.42 -8.20 -13.70
C ILE A 300 12.50 -8.95 -14.69
N PRO A 301 12.79 -10.21 -15.04
CA PRO A 301 11.90 -11.05 -15.83
C PRO A 301 10.72 -11.58 -14.99
N GLU A 302 9.67 -12.11 -15.65
CA GLU A 302 8.52 -12.70 -14.94
C GLU A 302 8.86 -14.00 -14.19
N ASP A 303 9.90 -14.69 -14.60
CA ASP A 303 10.41 -15.92 -13.99
C ASP A 303 11.58 -15.67 -13.00
N ASP A 304 11.78 -14.44 -12.57
CA ASP A 304 12.79 -14.08 -11.58
C ASP A 304 12.59 -14.84 -10.26
N PRO A 305 13.68 -15.24 -9.56
CA PRO A 305 13.57 -15.88 -8.24
C PRO A 305 12.71 -15.11 -7.23
N PHE A 306 12.71 -13.80 -7.26
CA PHE A 306 11.81 -12.98 -6.42
C PHE A 306 10.33 -13.30 -6.62
N VAL A 307 9.96 -13.78 -7.82
CA VAL A 307 8.59 -14.16 -8.18
C VAL A 307 8.36 -15.65 -7.97
N THR A 308 9.29 -16.49 -8.44
CA THR A 308 9.10 -17.95 -8.47
C THR A 308 9.30 -18.61 -7.11
N GLU A 309 10.21 -18.10 -6.29
CA GLU A 309 10.52 -18.64 -4.96
C GLU A 309 9.91 -17.77 -3.85
N GLY A 310 9.87 -16.46 -4.06
CA GLY A 310 9.44 -15.50 -3.07
C GLY A 310 7.93 -15.27 -2.96
N LEU A 311 7.09 -15.77 -3.88
CA LEU A 311 5.63 -15.59 -3.86
C LEU A 311 4.89 -16.93 -3.82
N ASP A 312 3.85 -17.02 -3.01
CA ASP A 312 2.92 -18.13 -3.04
C ASP A 312 2.01 -18.10 -4.30
N ASN A 313 1.23 -19.17 -4.50
CA ASN A 313 0.35 -19.31 -5.67
C ASN A 313 -0.75 -18.22 -5.76
N PHE A 314 -1.19 -17.70 -4.62
CA PHE A 314 -2.22 -16.67 -4.59
C PHE A 314 -1.63 -15.30 -4.91
N GLN A 315 -0.46 -14.99 -4.35
CA GLN A 315 0.30 -13.77 -4.63
C GLN A 315 0.73 -13.70 -6.10
N ARG A 316 1.16 -14.83 -6.70
CA ARG A 316 1.47 -14.92 -8.15
C ARG A 316 0.25 -14.64 -9.03
N ARG A 317 -0.92 -15.17 -8.66
CA ARG A 317 -2.16 -14.82 -9.38
C ARG A 317 -2.54 -13.36 -9.24
N CYS A 318 -2.31 -12.78 -8.06
CA CYS A 318 -2.49 -11.36 -7.82
C CYS A 318 -1.54 -10.53 -8.70
N LEU A 319 -0.25 -10.88 -8.73
CA LEU A 319 0.76 -10.26 -9.59
C LEU A 319 0.35 -10.23 -11.06
N GLY A 320 -0.15 -11.37 -11.60
CA GLY A 320 -0.67 -11.44 -12.97
C GLY A 320 -1.82 -10.46 -13.22
N LYS A 321 -2.79 -10.40 -12.31
CA LYS A 321 -3.93 -9.48 -12.44
C LYS A 321 -3.55 -8.00 -12.36
N LEU A 322 -2.45 -7.66 -11.67
CA LEU A 322 -1.96 -6.27 -11.64
C LEU A 322 -1.43 -5.80 -13.00
N GLY A 323 -0.94 -6.71 -13.85
CA GLY A 323 -0.54 -6.39 -15.23
C GLY A 323 -1.71 -5.94 -16.10
N ASP A 324 -2.92 -6.41 -15.81
CA ASP A 324 -4.12 -6.03 -16.56
C ASP A 324 -4.62 -4.61 -16.27
N LEU A 325 -4.13 -3.97 -15.19
CA LEU A 325 -4.58 -2.62 -14.79
C LEU A 325 -4.07 -1.50 -15.71
N ASP A 326 -2.93 -1.70 -16.33
CA ASP A 326 -2.27 -0.70 -17.20
C ASP A 326 -2.46 -1.03 -18.69
N ALA A 327 -3.07 -2.17 -19.02
CA ALA A 327 -3.42 -2.62 -20.38
C ALA A 327 -4.81 -2.09 -20.78
#